data_9f6515f597fbdfdeaa5f7319e3276a07
#
_entry.id   9f6515f597fbdfdeaa5f7319e3276a07
#
_cell.length_a   1.000
_cell.length_b   1.000
_cell.length_c   1.000
_cell.angle_alpha   90.00
_cell.angle_beta   90.00
_cell.angle_gamma   90.00
#
_symmetry.space_group_name_H-M   'P 1'
#
loop_
_entity.id
_entity.type
_entity.pdbx_description
1 polymer ?
#
loop_
_entity_poly.entity_id
_entity_poly.type
_entity_poly.pdbx_seq_one_letter_code
_entity_poly.pdbx_strand_id
1 'polypeptide(L)'
;MSKKINSAILFCSIVLTYSCSITANISKYYSENQKILDSIQHSYNEQYRRRPFSIQFTDKTFTNVSIEIFTDSLKYIYEFIISEARMKDTLLKYALPVADINKLISQMASIHCTWINNLDYYVNNKKESLIYMSIRAKPFNYPFTNKKYYILTYFLQPQYYDAEGRLLDRRYRKKIRKINEDVFKRITDKVAYTISDRFR
;
A
#
# COMPACT_ATOMS: atom_id res chain seq x y z
N MET A 1 -40.95 17.47 -21.86
CA MET A 1 -39.61 17.83 -21.33
C MET A 1 -39.31 17.32 -19.90
N SER A 2 -40.29 17.10 -19.05
CA SER A 2 -40.15 16.71 -17.62
C SER A 2 -39.47 15.34 -17.39
N LYS A 3 -39.76 14.31 -18.19
CA LYS A 3 -39.17 12.94 -17.97
C LYS A 3 -37.65 12.83 -18.17
N LYS A 4 -37.05 13.66 -19.05
CA LYS A 4 -35.60 13.64 -19.29
C LYS A 4 -34.80 14.30 -18.14
N ILE A 5 -35.39 15.31 -17.49
CA ILE A 5 -34.78 16.02 -16.36
C ILE A 5 -34.72 15.10 -15.13
N ASN A 6 -35.79 14.35 -14.84
CA ASN A 6 -35.81 13.41 -13.72
C ASN A 6 -34.80 12.26 -13.88
N SER A 7 -34.55 11.80 -15.11
CA SER A 7 -33.57 10.75 -15.39
C SER A 7 -32.13 11.23 -15.19
N ALA A 8 -31.82 12.49 -15.54
CA ALA A 8 -30.50 13.09 -15.34
C ALA A 8 -30.19 13.33 -13.86
N ILE A 9 -31.18 13.77 -13.07
CA ILE A 9 -31.06 14.00 -11.64
C ILE A 9 -30.83 12.65 -10.91
N LEU A 10 -31.56 11.61 -11.31
CA LEU A 10 -31.39 10.26 -10.74
C LEU A 10 -30.01 9.69 -11.04
N PHE A 11 -29.48 9.92 -12.25
CA PHE A 11 -28.14 9.46 -12.62
C PHE A 11 -27.03 10.20 -11.85
N CYS A 12 -27.15 11.53 -11.66
CA CYS A 12 -26.23 12.31 -10.85
C CYS A 12 -26.24 11.89 -9.37
N SER A 13 -27.40 11.59 -8.79
CA SER A 13 -27.49 11.15 -7.40
C SER A 13 -26.84 9.78 -7.17
N ILE A 14 -26.96 8.85 -8.13
CA ILE A 14 -26.30 7.53 -8.07
C ILE A 14 -24.77 7.68 -8.12
N VAL A 15 -24.23 8.55 -8.98
CA VAL A 15 -22.78 8.77 -9.08
C VAL A 15 -22.18 9.38 -7.81
N LEU A 16 -22.91 10.28 -7.15
CA LEU A 16 -22.47 10.90 -5.90
C LEU A 16 -22.45 9.92 -4.72
N THR A 17 -23.39 8.99 -4.65
CA THR A 17 -23.43 7.97 -3.58
C THR A 17 -22.32 6.93 -3.73
N TYR A 18 -21.90 6.58 -4.94
CA TYR A 18 -20.79 5.65 -5.18
C TYR A 18 -19.43 6.21 -4.72
N SER A 19 -19.17 7.48 -4.91
CA SER A 19 -17.90 8.09 -4.48
C SER A 19 -17.74 8.11 -2.96
N CYS A 20 -18.83 8.33 -2.22
CA CYS A 20 -18.82 8.36 -0.75
C CYS A 20 -18.62 6.97 -0.14
N SER A 21 -19.14 5.91 -0.77
CA SER A 21 -19.03 4.53 -0.27
C SER A 21 -17.61 3.96 -0.31
N ILE A 22 -16.80 4.34 -1.29
CA ILE A 22 -15.43 3.84 -1.48
C ILE A 22 -14.49 4.39 -0.40
N THR A 23 -14.58 5.68 -0.09
CA THR A 23 -13.78 6.30 0.97
C THR A 23 -14.16 5.75 2.34
N ALA A 24 -15.43 5.51 2.60
CA ALA A 24 -15.90 4.90 3.83
C ALA A 24 -15.33 3.47 4.03
N ASN A 25 -15.24 2.69 2.96
CA ASN A 25 -14.73 1.32 3.02
C ASN A 25 -13.23 1.24 3.36
N ILE A 26 -12.39 2.11 2.80
CA ILE A 26 -10.95 2.07 3.12
C ILE A 26 -10.66 2.60 4.53
N SER A 27 -11.37 3.64 4.95
CA SER A 27 -11.23 4.17 6.31
C SER A 27 -11.69 3.15 7.36
N LYS A 28 -12.77 2.43 7.08
CA LYS A 28 -13.24 1.32 7.90
C LYS A 28 -12.21 0.19 7.94
N TYR A 29 -11.72 -0.26 6.77
CA TYR A 29 -10.68 -1.28 6.69
C TYR A 29 -9.43 -0.89 7.49
N TYR A 30 -8.97 0.36 7.34
CA TYR A 30 -7.82 0.87 8.07
C TYR A 30 -8.06 0.86 9.58
N SER A 31 -9.21 1.34 10.06
CA SER A 31 -9.52 1.36 11.50
C SER A 31 -9.64 -0.04 12.11
N GLU A 32 -10.24 -0.98 11.38
CA GLU A 32 -10.37 -2.38 11.82
C GLU A 32 -9.03 -3.13 11.89
N ASN A 33 -8.09 -2.77 11.01
CA ASN A 33 -6.79 -3.43 10.91
C ASN A 33 -5.63 -2.57 11.41
N GLN A 34 -5.89 -1.42 12.04
CA GLN A 34 -4.86 -0.44 12.38
C GLN A 34 -3.71 -1.05 13.18
N LYS A 35 -4.02 -1.80 14.24
CA LYS A 35 -2.97 -2.41 15.08
C LYS A 35 -2.02 -3.32 14.33
N ILE A 36 -2.56 -4.12 13.39
CA ILE A 36 -1.74 -5.04 12.61
C ILE A 36 -0.98 -4.31 11.51
N LEU A 37 -1.58 -3.30 10.89
CA LEU A 37 -0.94 -2.42 9.91
C LEU A 37 0.24 -1.66 10.53
N ASP A 38 0.06 -1.09 11.72
CA ASP A 38 1.11 -0.40 12.45
C ASP A 38 2.24 -1.36 12.87
N SER A 39 1.88 -2.60 13.28
CA SER A 39 2.86 -3.64 13.59
C SER A 39 3.68 -4.04 12.36
N ILE A 40 3.04 -4.23 11.20
CA ILE A 40 3.71 -4.53 9.93
C ILE A 40 4.65 -3.38 9.55
N GLN A 41 4.17 -2.14 9.58
CA GLN A 41 4.92 -0.95 9.26
C GLN A 41 6.16 -0.80 10.14
N HIS A 42 6.00 -0.97 11.45
CA HIS A 42 7.09 -0.85 12.42
C HIS A 42 8.13 -1.96 12.22
N SER A 43 7.70 -3.22 12.20
CA SER A 43 8.57 -4.37 12.01
C SER A 43 9.33 -4.31 10.68
N TYR A 44 8.63 -3.98 9.59
CA TYR A 44 9.27 -3.83 8.28
C TYR A 44 10.33 -2.72 8.28
N ASN A 45 10.01 -1.53 8.83
CA ASN A 45 10.93 -0.40 8.87
C ASN A 45 12.19 -0.71 9.71
N GLU A 46 12.04 -1.43 10.81
CA GLU A 46 13.15 -1.86 11.66
C GLU A 46 14.11 -2.79 10.89
N GLN A 47 13.57 -3.80 10.22
CA GLN A 47 14.38 -4.75 9.46
C GLN A 47 14.97 -4.13 8.19
N TYR A 48 14.21 -3.27 7.50
CA TYR A 48 14.65 -2.55 6.30
C TYR A 48 15.88 -1.67 6.56
N ARG A 49 15.98 -1.04 7.73
CA ARG A 49 17.14 -0.23 8.11
C ARG A 49 18.42 -1.06 8.26
N ARG A 50 18.32 -2.34 8.61
CA ARG A 50 19.44 -3.26 8.73
C ARG A 50 19.88 -3.78 7.36
N ARG A 51 18.91 -4.20 6.57
CA ARG A 51 19.10 -4.68 5.21
C ARG A 51 17.88 -4.29 4.37
N PRO A 52 18.04 -3.46 3.33
CA PRO A 52 16.93 -3.12 2.43
C PRO A 52 16.38 -4.36 1.71
N PHE A 53 15.07 -4.52 1.75
CA PHE A 53 14.36 -5.62 1.09
C PHE A 53 12.92 -5.24 0.76
N SER A 54 12.26 -6.02 -0.10
CA SER A 54 10.80 -5.99 -0.29
C SER A 54 10.24 -7.41 -0.21
N ILE A 55 8.96 -7.52 0.10
CA ILE A 55 8.23 -8.79 0.15
C ILE A 55 7.00 -8.67 -0.72
N GLN A 56 6.77 -9.70 -1.56
CA GLN A 56 5.61 -9.82 -2.41
C GLN A 56 5.08 -11.26 -2.38
N PHE A 57 3.77 -11.42 -2.24
CA PHE A 57 3.13 -12.70 -2.52
C PHE A 57 2.90 -12.86 -4.02
N THR A 58 3.34 -14.00 -4.57
CA THR A 58 3.25 -14.29 -6.01
C THR A 58 1.99 -15.06 -6.38
N ASP A 59 1.28 -15.59 -5.37
CA ASP A 59 0.06 -16.38 -5.53
C ASP A 59 -1.16 -15.77 -4.81
N LYS A 60 -2.34 -16.31 -5.09
CA LYS A 60 -3.59 -15.86 -4.47
C LYS A 60 -3.86 -16.46 -3.10
N THR A 61 -3.20 -17.55 -2.79
CA THR A 61 -3.37 -18.33 -1.55
C THR A 61 -2.43 -17.89 -0.45
N PHE A 62 -1.52 -16.94 -0.75
CA PHE A 62 -0.50 -16.46 0.18
C PHE A 62 0.44 -17.57 0.68
N THR A 63 0.79 -18.51 -0.21
CA THR A 63 1.70 -19.62 0.06
C THR A 63 3.08 -19.42 -0.56
N ASN A 64 3.17 -18.63 -1.64
CA ASN A 64 4.41 -18.33 -2.33
C ASN A 64 4.80 -16.86 -2.13
N VAL A 65 6.06 -16.63 -1.81
CA VAL A 65 6.60 -15.30 -1.54
C VAL A 65 7.85 -15.04 -2.37
N SER A 66 7.93 -13.86 -2.96
CA SER A 66 9.14 -13.30 -3.55
C SER A 66 9.74 -12.29 -2.59
N ILE A 67 11.02 -12.43 -2.28
CA ILE A 67 11.78 -11.49 -1.45
C ILE A 67 12.87 -10.88 -2.34
N GLU A 68 12.80 -9.56 -2.51
CA GLU A 68 13.85 -8.79 -3.16
C GLU A 68 14.80 -8.25 -2.09
N ILE A 69 16.09 -8.49 -2.22
CA ILE A 69 17.13 -8.01 -1.29
C ILE A 69 18.03 -7.04 -2.04
N PHE A 70 18.14 -5.85 -1.51
CA PHE A 70 18.94 -4.79 -2.11
C PHE A 70 20.31 -4.71 -1.42
N THR A 71 21.36 -4.73 -2.24
CA THR A 71 22.72 -4.44 -1.83
C THR A 71 23.17 -3.15 -2.51
N ASP A 72 24.37 -2.67 -2.21
CA ASP A 72 24.89 -1.41 -2.77
C ASP A 72 24.97 -1.41 -4.30
N SER A 73 25.15 -2.58 -4.91
CA SER A 73 25.37 -2.72 -6.35
C SER A 73 24.35 -3.62 -7.05
N LEU A 74 23.64 -4.50 -6.35
CA LEU A 74 22.79 -5.51 -6.94
C LEU A 74 21.47 -5.66 -6.21
N LYS A 75 20.44 -6.05 -6.98
CA LYS A 75 19.17 -6.52 -6.45
C LYS A 75 19.07 -8.02 -6.72
N TYR A 76 18.88 -8.80 -5.65
CA TYR A 76 18.62 -10.23 -5.71
C TYR A 76 17.14 -10.50 -5.52
N ILE A 77 16.57 -11.37 -6.33
CA ILE A 77 15.16 -11.80 -6.25
C ILE A 77 15.14 -13.29 -5.96
N TYR A 78 14.48 -13.65 -4.88
CA TYR A 78 14.31 -15.04 -4.45
C TYR A 78 12.84 -15.36 -4.33
N GLU A 79 12.44 -16.51 -4.86
CA GLU A 79 11.08 -17.03 -4.73
C GLU A 79 11.08 -18.28 -3.87
N PHE A 80 10.14 -18.36 -2.93
CA PHE A 80 10.04 -19.43 -1.96
C PHE A 80 8.60 -19.85 -1.74
N ILE A 81 8.40 -21.13 -1.42
CA ILE A 81 7.24 -21.58 -0.67
C ILE A 81 7.48 -21.18 0.80
N ILE A 82 6.48 -20.60 1.46
CA ILE A 82 6.60 -20.20 2.87
C ILE A 82 6.96 -21.43 3.71
N SER A 83 7.90 -21.27 4.64
CA SER A 83 8.46 -22.34 5.49
C SER A 83 9.43 -23.32 4.81
N GLU A 84 9.78 -23.11 3.55
CA GLU A 84 10.82 -23.88 2.87
C GLU A 84 12.19 -23.62 3.53
N ALA A 85 13.01 -24.67 3.69
CA ALA A 85 14.33 -24.58 4.33
C ALA A 85 15.25 -23.55 3.63
N ARG A 86 15.23 -23.52 2.30
CA ARG A 86 16.02 -22.59 1.47
C ARG A 86 15.68 -21.11 1.78
N MET A 87 14.45 -20.77 2.15
CA MET A 87 14.09 -19.42 2.58
C MET A 87 14.84 -19.04 3.86
N LYS A 88 14.86 -19.93 4.87
CA LYS A 88 15.60 -19.74 6.11
C LYS A 88 17.09 -19.49 5.86
N ASP A 89 17.72 -20.33 5.02
CA ASP A 89 19.15 -20.23 4.71
C ASP A 89 19.47 -18.91 3.98
N THR A 90 18.59 -18.49 3.08
CA THR A 90 18.72 -17.20 2.37
C THR A 90 18.60 -16.02 3.33
N LEU A 91 17.61 -16.02 4.23
CA LEU A 91 17.46 -14.94 5.21
C LEU A 91 18.67 -14.84 6.12
N LEU A 92 19.22 -15.96 6.60
CA LEU A 92 20.44 -15.98 7.41
C LEU A 92 21.66 -15.44 6.65
N LYS A 93 21.82 -15.83 5.38
CA LYS A 93 22.89 -15.33 4.49
C LYS A 93 22.92 -13.80 4.42
N TYR A 94 21.77 -13.16 4.44
CA TYR A 94 21.64 -11.70 4.35
C TYR A 94 21.44 -11.01 5.72
N ALA A 95 21.66 -11.73 6.82
CA ALA A 95 21.50 -11.25 8.18
C ALA A 95 20.09 -10.69 8.49
N LEU A 96 19.07 -11.27 7.85
CA LEU A 96 17.65 -10.99 8.13
C LEU A 96 17.15 -11.96 9.22
N PRO A 97 16.56 -11.46 10.32
CA PRO A 97 16.06 -12.33 11.39
C PRO A 97 14.88 -13.19 10.92
N VAL A 98 15.08 -14.49 10.86
CA VAL A 98 14.12 -15.45 10.29
C VAL A 98 12.76 -15.37 11.01
N ALA A 99 12.76 -15.28 12.34
CA ALA A 99 11.52 -15.21 13.12
C ALA A 99 10.71 -13.94 12.81
N ASP A 100 11.39 -12.79 12.71
CA ASP A 100 10.74 -11.51 12.44
C ASP A 100 10.19 -11.44 11.02
N ILE A 101 10.93 -11.96 10.03
CA ILE A 101 10.47 -12.00 8.63
C ILE A 101 9.29 -12.97 8.50
N ASN A 102 9.31 -14.14 9.12
CA ASN A 102 8.18 -15.07 9.11
C ASN A 102 6.94 -14.46 9.78
N LYS A 103 7.11 -13.76 10.92
CA LYS A 103 6.03 -13.03 11.57
C LYS A 103 5.46 -11.95 10.66
N LEU A 104 6.31 -11.17 10.00
CA LEU A 104 5.90 -10.13 9.05
C LEU A 104 5.10 -10.72 7.89
N ILE A 105 5.58 -11.81 7.27
CA ILE A 105 4.87 -12.52 6.18
C ILE A 105 3.50 -13.02 6.66
N SER A 106 3.43 -13.62 7.85
CA SER A 106 2.17 -14.09 8.44
C SER A 106 1.17 -12.95 8.69
N GLN A 107 1.64 -11.83 9.23
CA GLN A 107 0.82 -10.64 9.42
C GLN A 107 0.32 -10.06 8.10
N MET A 108 1.18 -9.97 7.08
CA MET A 108 0.79 -9.54 5.74
C MET A 108 -0.30 -10.44 5.14
N ALA A 109 -0.15 -11.76 5.24
CA ALA A 109 -1.13 -12.72 4.76
C ALA A 109 -2.50 -12.55 5.44
N SER A 110 -2.52 -12.34 6.76
CA SER A 110 -3.76 -12.22 7.55
C SER A 110 -4.64 -11.04 7.14
N ILE A 111 -4.05 -9.96 6.64
CA ILE A 111 -4.76 -8.76 6.16
C ILE A 111 -4.78 -8.66 4.62
N HIS A 112 -4.40 -9.70 3.92
CA HIS A 112 -4.30 -9.71 2.45
C HIS A 112 -3.37 -8.66 1.85
N CYS A 113 -2.32 -8.27 2.58
CA CYS A 113 -1.24 -7.43 2.08
C CYS A 113 -0.39 -8.24 1.10
N THR A 114 -0.44 -7.89 -0.18
CA THR A 114 0.22 -8.63 -1.26
C THR A 114 1.65 -8.17 -1.49
N TRP A 115 2.00 -6.94 -1.10
CA TRP A 115 3.31 -6.38 -1.31
C TRP A 115 3.62 -5.29 -0.30
N ILE A 116 4.85 -5.25 0.16
CA ILE A 116 5.41 -4.18 0.97
C ILE A 116 6.79 -3.79 0.43
N ASN A 117 7.03 -2.50 0.31
CA ASN A 117 8.31 -1.95 -0.12
C ASN A 117 8.54 -0.57 0.50
N ASN A 118 9.79 -0.15 0.49
CA ASN A 118 10.18 1.20 0.83
C ASN A 118 10.51 1.95 -0.47
N LEU A 119 9.87 3.08 -0.68
CA LEU A 119 10.09 3.94 -1.83
C LEU A 119 10.77 5.24 -1.38
N ASP A 120 11.81 5.60 -2.11
CA ASP A 120 12.49 6.87 -1.89
C ASP A 120 11.78 8.01 -2.59
N TYR A 121 11.74 9.16 -1.93
CA TYR A 121 11.30 10.41 -2.52
C TYR A 121 12.15 11.58 -2.01
N TYR A 122 12.17 12.68 -2.74
CA TYR A 122 13.00 13.82 -2.39
C TYR A 122 12.15 15.01 -1.96
N VAL A 123 12.53 15.64 -0.83
CA VAL A 123 11.94 16.88 -0.32
C VAL A 123 13.08 17.86 -0.06
N ASN A 124 13.07 18.99 -0.79
CA ASN A 124 14.12 19.99 -0.66
C ASN A 124 15.55 19.40 -0.79
N ASN A 125 15.76 18.55 -1.77
CA ASN A 125 17.00 17.80 -2.03
C ASN A 125 17.40 16.80 -0.92
N LYS A 126 16.59 16.60 0.10
CA LYS A 126 16.79 15.56 1.09
C LYS A 126 16.02 14.31 0.66
N LYS A 127 16.72 13.18 0.69
CA LYS A 127 16.13 11.87 0.48
C LYS A 127 15.25 11.52 1.67
N GLU A 128 13.99 11.25 1.40
CA GLU A 128 13.01 10.77 2.36
C GLU A 128 12.52 9.41 1.86
N SER A 129 11.98 8.60 2.75
CA SER A 129 11.40 7.32 2.38
C SER A 129 9.97 7.21 2.87
N LEU A 130 9.19 6.40 2.18
CA LEU A 130 7.86 6.02 2.59
C LEU A 130 7.67 4.51 2.46
N ILE A 131 6.89 3.93 3.34
CA ILE A 131 6.52 2.53 3.22
C ILE A 131 5.23 2.45 2.40
N TYR A 132 5.27 1.58 1.41
CA TYR A 132 4.21 1.34 0.45
C TYR A 132 3.65 -0.06 0.64
N MET A 133 2.37 -0.18 0.91
CA MET A 133 1.69 -1.45 1.11
C MET A 133 0.56 -1.62 0.12
N SER A 134 0.54 -2.74 -0.58
CA SER A 134 -0.53 -3.11 -1.49
C SER A 134 -1.41 -4.18 -0.84
N ILE A 135 -2.68 -3.90 -0.69
CA ILE A 135 -3.63 -4.77 -0.02
C ILE A 135 -4.71 -5.18 -1.02
N ARG A 136 -4.92 -6.49 -1.16
CA ARG A 136 -6.00 -7.00 -1.99
C ARG A 136 -7.34 -6.81 -1.29
N ALA A 137 -8.15 -5.87 -1.75
CA ALA A 137 -9.49 -5.67 -1.23
C ALA A 137 -10.45 -6.74 -1.78
N LYS A 138 -10.89 -7.66 -0.94
CA LYS A 138 -11.87 -8.72 -1.30
C LYS A 138 -13.21 -8.21 -1.85
N PRO A 139 -13.78 -7.06 -1.40
CA PRO A 139 -15.12 -6.67 -1.80
C PRO A 139 -15.23 -5.92 -3.12
N PHE A 140 -14.13 -5.64 -3.82
CA PHE A 140 -14.22 -4.89 -5.08
C PHE A 140 -14.45 -5.78 -6.30
N ASN A 141 -15.57 -6.48 -6.34
CA ASN A 141 -16.14 -6.98 -7.56
C ASN A 141 -16.95 -5.85 -8.24
N TYR A 142 -16.28 -4.86 -8.78
CA TYR A 142 -16.92 -3.98 -9.74
C TYR A 142 -17.17 -4.78 -11.03
N PRO A 143 -18.39 -4.81 -11.57
CA PRO A 143 -18.76 -5.66 -12.69
C PRO A 143 -17.96 -5.39 -13.98
N PHE A 144 -17.19 -4.33 -14.06
CA PHE A 144 -16.47 -3.90 -15.26
C PHE A 144 -14.98 -3.54 -15.03
N THR A 145 -14.41 -3.85 -13.87
CA THR A 145 -13.03 -3.47 -13.59
C THR A 145 -12.22 -4.64 -13.04
N ASN A 146 -11.01 -4.81 -13.58
CA ASN A 146 -10.02 -5.75 -13.08
C ASN A 146 -9.67 -5.44 -11.61
N LYS A 147 -9.13 -6.45 -10.94
CA LYS A 147 -8.70 -6.47 -9.53
C LYS A 147 -8.18 -5.12 -9.06
N LYS A 148 -8.75 -4.59 -7.98
CA LYS A 148 -8.29 -3.35 -7.37
C LYS A 148 -7.58 -3.64 -6.06
N TYR A 149 -6.54 -2.88 -5.83
CA TYR A 149 -5.76 -2.91 -4.61
C TYR A 149 -5.96 -1.59 -3.86
N TYR A 150 -6.05 -1.66 -2.55
CA TYR A 150 -5.79 -0.52 -1.71
C TYR A 150 -4.29 -0.36 -1.59
N ILE A 151 -3.81 0.80 -1.97
CA ILE A 151 -2.40 1.15 -1.81
C ILE A 151 -2.32 2.12 -0.64
N LEU A 152 -1.70 1.68 0.45
CA LEU A 152 -1.43 2.51 1.62
C LEU A 152 0.01 3.02 1.56
N THR A 153 0.20 4.28 1.86
CA THR A 153 1.53 4.89 2.02
C THR A 153 1.69 5.44 3.42
N TYR A 154 2.80 5.08 4.07
CA TYR A 154 3.18 5.56 5.40
C TYR A 154 4.36 6.50 5.27
N PHE A 155 4.15 7.76 5.60
CA PHE A 155 5.17 8.80 5.56
C PHE A 155 5.84 8.96 6.93
N LEU A 156 7.13 9.25 6.95
CA LEU A 156 7.86 9.55 8.18
C LEU A 156 7.37 10.85 8.83
N GLN A 157 6.97 11.85 8.02
CA GLN A 157 6.53 13.16 8.47
C GLN A 157 5.10 13.45 8.03
N PRO A 158 4.34 14.31 8.77
CA PRO A 158 3.02 14.76 8.35
C PRO A 158 3.07 15.37 6.94
N GLN A 159 2.04 15.11 6.16
CA GLN A 159 1.88 15.59 4.80
C GLN A 159 0.81 16.68 4.73
N TYR A 160 0.76 17.38 3.61
CA TYR A 160 -0.25 18.41 3.33
C TYR A 160 -1.32 17.84 2.42
N TYR A 161 -2.57 18.25 2.67
CA TYR A 161 -3.74 17.81 1.92
C TYR A 161 -4.64 19.00 1.60
N ASP A 162 -5.36 18.94 0.50
CA ASP A 162 -6.40 19.92 0.18
C ASP A 162 -7.73 19.63 0.91
N ALA A 163 -8.76 20.43 0.62
CA ALA A 163 -10.08 20.29 1.23
C ALA A 163 -10.76 18.95 0.89
N GLU A 164 -10.43 18.35 -0.26
CA GLU A 164 -10.91 17.05 -0.71
C GLU A 164 -10.06 15.89 -0.18
N GLY A 165 -9.06 16.17 0.64
CA GLY A 165 -8.13 15.21 1.22
C GLY A 165 -7.08 14.69 0.25
N ARG A 166 -6.86 15.32 -0.91
CA ARG A 166 -5.83 14.90 -1.87
C ARG A 166 -4.46 15.35 -1.44
N LEU A 167 -3.47 14.46 -1.60
CA LEU A 167 -2.08 14.73 -1.23
C LEU A 167 -1.51 15.89 -2.04
N LEU A 168 -0.95 16.87 -1.36
CA LEU A 168 -0.33 18.05 -1.97
C LEU A 168 1.20 17.94 -2.02
N ASP A 169 1.78 18.64 -2.98
CA ASP A 169 3.22 18.81 -3.04
C ASP A 169 3.68 19.66 -1.85
N ARG A 170 4.76 19.25 -1.19
CA ARG A 170 5.24 19.91 0.03
C ARG A 170 5.83 21.29 -0.26
N ARG A 171 6.42 21.46 -1.42
CA ARG A 171 6.98 22.75 -1.87
C ARG A 171 5.92 23.65 -2.48
N TYR A 172 5.03 23.07 -3.27
CA TYR A 172 3.97 23.77 -3.97
C TYR A 172 2.60 23.34 -3.45
N ARG A 173 2.20 23.84 -2.28
CA ARG A 173 0.98 23.42 -1.54
C ARG A 173 -0.34 23.59 -2.30
N LYS A 174 -0.34 24.17 -3.48
CA LYS A 174 -1.51 24.24 -4.40
C LYS A 174 -1.48 23.15 -5.46
N LYS A 175 -0.37 22.40 -5.61
CA LYS A 175 -0.21 21.36 -6.61
C LYS A 175 -0.47 19.99 -6.00
N ILE A 176 -1.33 19.21 -6.66
CA ILE A 176 -1.55 17.80 -6.29
C ILE A 176 -0.25 17.03 -6.54
N ARG A 177 0.18 16.30 -5.53
CA ARG A 177 1.31 15.38 -5.61
C ARG A 177 0.81 14.01 -6.04
N LYS A 178 1.40 13.46 -7.09
CA LYS A 178 1.20 12.07 -7.52
C LYS A 178 2.37 11.20 -7.05
N ILE A 179 2.08 9.95 -6.72
CA ILE A 179 3.07 8.89 -6.46
C ILE A 179 2.74 7.77 -7.43
N ASN A 180 3.69 7.37 -8.28
CA ASN A 180 3.47 6.41 -9.37
C ASN A 180 2.24 6.75 -10.24
N GLU A 181 2.08 8.04 -10.57
CA GLU A 181 0.97 8.60 -11.35
C GLU A 181 -0.40 8.61 -10.65
N ASP A 182 -0.54 7.99 -9.49
CA ASP A 182 -1.76 7.95 -8.70
C ASP A 182 -1.91 9.16 -7.77
N VAL A 183 -3.16 9.61 -7.60
CA VAL A 183 -3.54 10.63 -6.63
C VAL A 183 -3.90 9.96 -5.31
N PHE A 184 -3.17 10.30 -4.26
CA PHE A 184 -3.41 9.77 -2.91
C PHE A 184 -4.34 10.65 -2.10
N LYS A 185 -5.19 10.01 -1.28
CA LYS A 185 -6.13 10.66 -0.36
C LYS A 185 -5.73 10.38 1.08
N ARG A 186 -6.04 11.32 1.96
CA ARG A 186 -5.71 11.27 3.40
C ARG A 186 -6.50 10.18 4.12
N ILE A 187 -5.82 9.43 4.97
CA ILE A 187 -6.40 8.68 6.09
C ILE A 187 -6.04 9.40 7.39
N THR A 188 -4.75 9.64 7.62
CA THR A 188 -4.21 10.43 8.72
C THR A 188 -3.21 11.45 8.17
N ASP A 189 -2.58 12.24 9.03
CA ASP A 189 -1.54 13.17 8.59
C ASP A 189 -0.31 12.49 7.99
N LYS A 190 -0.07 11.23 8.38
CA LYS A 190 1.08 10.43 7.91
C LYS A 190 0.70 9.24 7.04
N VAL A 191 -0.59 8.98 6.85
CA VAL A 191 -1.07 7.84 6.08
C VAL A 191 -2.01 8.30 5.00
N ALA A 192 -1.70 7.93 3.76
CA ALA A 192 -2.55 8.20 2.62
C ALA A 192 -2.83 6.91 1.85
N TYR A 193 -3.86 6.92 1.03
CA TYR A 193 -4.24 5.79 0.21
C TYR A 193 -4.60 6.19 -1.21
N THR A 194 -4.49 5.24 -2.12
CA THR A 194 -5.15 5.27 -3.42
C THR A 194 -5.75 3.90 -3.73
N ILE A 195 -6.55 3.82 -4.79
CA ILE A 195 -7.07 2.57 -5.33
C ILE A 195 -6.47 2.41 -6.71
N SER A 196 -5.75 1.31 -6.93
CA SER A 196 -5.07 1.04 -8.19
C SER A 196 -5.47 -0.34 -8.72
N ASP A 197 -5.46 -0.52 -10.02
CA ASP A 197 -5.54 -1.82 -10.69
C ASP A 197 -4.18 -2.53 -10.66
N ARG A 198 -3.12 -1.79 -10.39
CA ARG A 198 -1.75 -2.28 -10.22
C ARG A 198 -1.42 -2.41 -8.75
N PHE A 199 -0.70 -3.44 -8.36
CA PHE A 199 -0.21 -3.61 -7.00
C PHE A 199 1.22 -3.06 -6.78
N ARG A 200 1.87 -2.64 -7.86
CA ARG A 200 3.20 -2.02 -7.88
C ARG A 200 3.16 -0.67 -8.57
#